data_08498a1156901d93a484f60595b4ac56
#
_entry.id   08498a1156901d93a484f60595b4ac56
#
_cell.length_a   1.000
_cell.length_b   1.000
_cell.length_c   1.000
_cell.angle_alpha   90.00
_cell.angle_beta   90.00
_cell.angle_gamma   90.00
#
_symmetry.space_group_name_H-M   'P 1'
#
loop_
_entity.id
_entity.type
_entity.pdbx_description
1 polymer ?
#
loop_
_entity_poly.entity_id
_entity_poly.type
_entity_poly.pdbx_seq_one_letter_code
_entity_poly.pdbx_strand_id
1 'polypeptide(L)'
;MNQYPINIAAAASCPAGSVPAGAQSLDIRSGKSIIEYFAHAADGYTLLILAPVSGIASPLPRPDGAAITYYSLATYTPGSVRDDFDLGPAVIIDNAMARKAAGMMSADTRLAGFYDFRLMMSAIGDIRKAGRPITQSADKQDDFESAHFAYCDPRNRAYQIEAEQVFTRYLKTTGGYITPPDSGVEGFRDIVARYKTRASVIIPVKDRPEVIADAVRSALSQKTDFSYNVIVVDNQSRQATRDILNRCAMQDSRLHVIETTEPGICIGGCWNIGLQCPECGAIAVQLDSDDVYSSENTLQQIVDKFMEEQCGVLIGSYRLTDIDLNPISDIIIDHREYTRENGVNNALRVNGFGAPRCYLTELVRQNPFRNVSYGEDYDLCLRLSRQYRLSRIYDVLYFCRRWGKNSDSNLSPEKLAGYNLMKDSFRSQELELRRKL
;
A
#
# COMPACT_ATOMS: atom_id res chain seq x y z
N MET A 1 1.13 36.33 -21.74
CA MET A 1 0.44 36.78 -20.51
C MET A 1 -0.55 35.72 -20.12
N ASN A 2 -0.63 35.37 -18.83
CA ASN A 2 -1.65 34.48 -18.34
C ASN A 2 -3.02 35.14 -18.54
N GLN A 3 -3.99 34.41 -19.08
CA GLN A 3 -5.33 34.94 -19.40
C GLN A 3 -6.27 35.00 -18.18
N TYR A 4 -5.77 34.67 -16.97
CA TYR A 4 -6.55 34.62 -15.72
C TYR A 4 -5.69 35.10 -14.54
N PRO A 5 -6.29 35.75 -13.52
CA PRO A 5 -5.56 36.25 -12.36
C PRO A 5 -4.97 35.08 -11.55
N ILE A 6 -3.68 35.17 -11.25
CA ILE A 6 -2.95 34.16 -10.48
C ILE A 6 -2.22 34.83 -9.30
N ASN A 7 -2.48 34.34 -8.09
CA ASN A 7 -1.68 34.59 -6.90
C ASN A 7 -0.55 33.55 -6.83
N ILE A 8 0.58 33.90 -6.25
CA ILE A 8 1.69 32.95 -6.05
C ILE A 8 1.93 32.79 -4.57
N ALA A 9 1.88 31.54 -4.13
CA ALA A 9 2.26 31.13 -2.78
C ALA A 9 3.31 30.02 -2.83
N ALA A 10 4.10 29.87 -1.78
CA ALA A 10 5.09 28.82 -1.66
C ALA A 10 5.04 28.21 -0.27
N ALA A 11 5.25 26.88 -0.19
CA ALA A 11 5.38 26.19 1.07
C ALA A 11 6.50 26.83 1.91
N ALA A 12 6.25 27.06 3.18
CA ALA A 12 7.21 27.67 4.10
C ALA A 12 8.52 26.87 4.24
N SER A 13 8.50 25.59 3.88
CA SER A 13 9.67 24.71 3.80
C SER A 13 10.57 24.96 2.59
N CYS A 14 10.10 25.71 1.57
CA CYS A 14 10.90 25.99 0.38
C CYS A 14 11.96 27.06 0.67
N PRO A 15 13.25 26.85 0.31
CA PRO A 15 14.29 27.87 0.45
C PRO A 15 13.98 29.14 -0.34
N ALA A 16 14.27 30.29 0.21
CA ALA A 16 13.93 31.60 -0.40
C ALA A 16 14.45 31.78 -1.84
N GLY A 17 15.61 31.22 -2.19
CA GLY A 17 16.18 31.27 -3.54
C GLY A 17 15.58 30.29 -4.55
N SER A 18 14.71 29.38 -4.11
CA SER A 18 14.09 28.32 -4.95
C SER A 18 12.61 28.58 -5.24
N VAL A 19 12.13 29.77 -4.97
CA VAL A 19 10.75 30.21 -5.22
C VAL A 19 10.70 31.51 -5.98
N PRO A 20 9.63 31.77 -6.74
CA PRO A 20 9.47 33.04 -7.47
C PRO A 20 9.47 34.23 -6.55
N ALA A 21 10.05 35.35 -7.02
CA ALA A 21 10.02 36.63 -6.30
C ALA A 21 8.57 37.07 -6.05
N GLY A 22 8.28 37.52 -4.83
CA GLY A 22 6.94 37.97 -4.43
C GLY A 22 5.96 36.87 -4.06
N ALA A 23 6.39 35.60 -4.02
CA ALA A 23 5.54 34.49 -3.51
C ALA A 23 5.26 34.66 -2.01
N GLN A 24 4.00 34.54 -1.62
CA GLN A 24 3.61 34.56 -0.23
C GLN A 24 3.97 33.20 0.44
N SER A 25 4.65 33.27 1.57
CA SER A 25 4.95 32.05 2.37
C SER A 25 3.68 31.48 3.00
N LEU A 26 3.49 30.17 2.89
CA LEU A 26 2.35 29.43 3.42
C LEU A 26 2.83 28.18 4.18
N ASP A 27 2.49 28.06 5.45
CA ASP A 27 2.69 26.81 6.18
C ASP A 27 1.64 25.77 5.77
N ILE A 28 2.01 24.95 4.79
CA ILE A 28 1.14 23.90 4.24
C ILE A 28 0.92 22.71 5.19
N ARG A 29 1.67 22.63 6.30
CA ARG A 29 1.46 21.63 7.33
C ARG A 29 0.29 22.00 8.25
N SER A 30 0.02 23.27 8.44
CA SER A 30 -0.99 23.81 9.31
C SER A 30 -2.33 24.00 8.60
N GLY A 31 -3.38 23.31 9.07
CA GLY A 31 -4.75 23.53 8.60
C GLY A 31 -5.20 24.98 8.82
N LYS A 32 -4.90 25.54 9.99
CA LYS A 32 -5.19 26.95 10.30
C LYS A 32 -4.58 27.91 9.28
N SER A 33 -3.30 27.73 8.96
CA SER A 33 -2.60 28.59 7.99
C SER A 33 -3.23 28.53 6.58
N ILE A 34 -3.61 27.32 6.14
CA ILE A 34 -4.28 27.13 4.84
C ILE A 34 -5.66 27.78 4.84
N ILE A 35 -6.45 27.58 5.90
CA ILE A 35 -7.79 28.16 6.05
C ILE A 35 -7.70 29.69 5.99
N GLU A 36 -6.81 30.30 6.76
CA GLU A 36 -6.61 31.75 6.80
C GLU A 36 -6.14 32.29 5.43
N TYR A 37 -5.22 31.60 4.77
CA TYR A 37 -4.74 32.02 3.43
C TYR A 37 -5.89 32.06 2.42
N PHE A 38 -6.66 30.99 2.27
CA PHE A 38 -7.73 30.93 1.27
C PHE A 38 -8.97 31.76 1.63
N ALA A 39 -9.18 32.07 2.91
CA ALA A 39 -10.22 33.02 3.32
C ALA A 39 -9.96 34.44 2.75
N HIS A 40 -8.70 34.81 2.56
CA HIS A 40 -8.31 36.13 2.08
C HIS A 40 -7.78 36.12 0.64
N ALA A 41 -7.65 34.96 0.00
CA ALA A 41 -7.17 34.86 -1.38
C ALA A 41 -8.14 35.57 -2.35
N ALA A 42 -7.58 36.39 -3.27
CA ALA A 42 -8.37 37.03 -4.31
C ALA A 42 -9.03 36.00 -5.24
N ASP A 43 -10.08 36.42 -5.96
CA ASP A 43 -10.71 35.56 -6.95
C ASP A 43 -9.72 35.14 -8.05
N GLY A 44 -9.98 33.98 -8.68
CA GLY A 44 -9.11 33.39 -9.68
C GLY A 44 -8.39 32.16 -9.14
N TYR A 45 -7.10 32.08 -9.33
CA TYR A 45 -6.29 30.90 -9.02
C TYR A 45 -5.10 31.25 -8.13
N THR A 46 -4.62 30.24 -7.39
CA THR A 46 -3.33 30.29 -6.69
C THR A 46 -2.39 29.27 -7.30
N LEU A 47 -1.21 29.68 -7.74
CA LEU A 47 -0.07 28.82 -8.02
C LEU A 47 0.63 28.56 -6.68
N LEU A 48 0.50 27.36 -6.15
CA LEU A 48 1.17 26.94 -4.92
C LEU A 48 2.39 26.08 -5.24
N ILE A 49 3.55 26.57 -4.83
CA ILE A 49 4.84 25.88 -4.94
C ILE A 49 4.98 24.97 -3.72
N LEU A 50 5.08 23.65 -3.94
CA LEU A 50 5.16 22.63 -2.90
C LEU A 50 6.61 22.19 -2.59
N ALA A 51 7.49 22.31 -3.59
CA ALA A 51 8.89 21.93 -3.49
C ALA A 51 9.77 22.91 -4.29
N PRO A 52 11.09 22.96 -4.08
CA PRO A 52 12.00 23.82 -4.83
C PRO A 52 11.85 23.69 -6.33
N VAL A 53 11.81 24.82 -7.05
CA VAL A 53 11.70 24.87 -8.52
C VAL A 53 12.76 25.81 -9.10
N SER A 54 13.22 25.53 -10.32
CA SER A 54 14.16 26.38 -11.04
C SER A 54 13.46 27.48 -11.86
N GLY A 55 12.16 27.36 -12.08
CA GLY A 55 11.36 28.34 -12.81
C GLY A 55 9.90 27.96 -12.95
N ILE A 56 9.07 28.88 -13.39
CA ILE A 56 7.67 28.69 -13.73
C ILE A 56 7.50 28.56 -15.23
N ALA A 57 6.67 27.65 -15.70
CA ALA A 57 6.35 27.51 -17.11
C ALA A 57 5.60 28.78 -17.62
N SER A 58 5.92 29.25 -18.81
CA SER A 58 5.22 30.37 -19.45
C SER A 58 4.84 29.96 -20.88
N PRO A 59 3.56 30.02 -21.25
CA PRO A 59 2.40 30.27 -20.41
C PRO A 59 2.09 29.07 -19.48
N LEU A 60 1.40 29.30 -18.35
CA LEU A 60 0.92 28.25 -17.49
C LEU A 60 -0.16 27.38 -18.17
N PRO A 61 -0.30 26.08 -17.84
CA PRO A 61 -1.43 25.28 -18.30
C PRO A 61 -2.75 25.85 -17.78
N ARG A 62 -3.82 25.69 -18.56
CA ARG A 62 -5.16 26.15 -18.18
C ARG A 62 -5.75 25.18 -17.15
N PRO A 63 -6.36 25.67 -16.06
CA PRO A 63 -7.02 24.85 -15.06
C PRO A 63 -8.34 24.19 -15.54
N ASP A 64 -9.00 24.77 -16.54
CA ASP A 64 -10.22 24.26 -17.20
C ASP A 64 -11.31 23.81 -16.20
N GLY A 65 -11.52 24.58 -15.12
CA GLY A 65 -12.53 24.32 -14.09
C GLY A 65 -12.16 23.23 -13.08
N ALA A 66 -10.93 22.71 -13.08
CA ALA A 66 -10.46 21.79 -12.05
C ALA A 66 -10.26 22.51 -10.72
N ALA A 67 -10.55 21.80 -9.61
CA ALA A 67 -10.26 22.27 -8.26
C ALA A 67 -8.75 22.38 -8.02
N ILE A 68 -8.01 21.36 -8.44
CA ILE A 68 -6.53 21.37 -8.47
C ILE A 68 -6.05 20.90 -9.85
N THR A 69 -5.14 21.65 -10.45
CA THR A 69 -4.38 21.22 -11.64
C THR A 69 -2.94 20.96 -11.24
N TYR A 70 -2.40 19.78 -11.57
CA TYR A 70 -1.05 19.34 -11.19
C TYR A 70 -0.28 18.75 -12.38
N TYR A 71 1.02 18.56 -12.23
CA TYR A 71 1.85 17.86 -13.21
C TYR A 71 2.90 16.98 -12.54
N SER A 72 2.74 15.68 -12.69
CA SER A 72 3.70 14.65 -12.25
C SER A 72 3.57 13.40 -13.11
N LEU A 73 4.30 12.34 -12.81
CA LEU A 73 4.11 11.02 -13.45
C LEU A 73 2.80 10.35 -12.99
N ALA A 74 2.35 10.61 -11.77
CA ALA A 74 1.14 10.04 -11.22
C ALA A 74 -0.12 10.46 -11.99
N THR A 75 -1.13 9.59 -12.01
CA THR A 75 -2.45 9.87 -12.56
C THR A 75 -3.48 9.81 -11.43
N TYR A 76 -4.22 10.88 -11.22
CA TYR A 76 -5.23 10.98 -10.17
C TYR A 76 -6.50 10.19 -10.55
N THR A 77 -7.02 9.45 -9.58
CA THR A 77 -8.31 8.74 -9.64
C THR A 77 -9.07 8.99 -8.33
N PRO A 78 -10.36 8.67 -8.22
CA PRO A 78 -11.10 8.77 -6.96
C PRO A 78 -10.46 7.98 -5.79
N GLY A 79 -9.66 6.96 -6.09
CA GLY A 79 -8.89 6.18 -5.10
C GLY A 79 -7.50 6.71 -4.78
N SER A 80 -7.07 7.80 -5.39
CA SER A 80 -5.78 8.45 -5.08
C SER A 80 -5.84 9.23 -3.77
N VAL A 81 -6.35 8.55 -2.73
CA VAL A 81 -6.56 9.10 -1.38
C VAL A 81 -5.33 9.00 -0.49
N ARG A 82 -4.26 8.36 -0.96
CA ARG A 82 -2.99 8.20 -0.23
C ARG A 82 -2.40 9.56 0.12
N ASP A 83 -1.79 9.66 1.30
CA ASP A 83 -1.09 10.89 1.74
C ASP A 83 0.20 11.17 0.96
N ASP A 84 0.81 10.14 0.36
CA ASP A 84 2.01 10.20 -0.47
C ASP A 84 1.73 10.39 -1.98
N PHE A 85 0.51 10.78 -2.37
CA PHE A 85 0.20 11.01 -3.78
C PHE A 85 1.01 12.20 -4.34
N ASP A 86 1.81 11.93 -5.36
CA ASP A 86 2.67 12.95 -5.98
C ASP A 86 1.87 13.88 -6.91
N LEU A 87 1.74 15.13 -6.51
CA LEU A 87 1.19 16.22 -7.32
C LEU A 87 2.26 16.99 -8.10
N GLY A 88 3.53 16.62 -7.95
CA GLY A 88 4.66 17.37 -8.46
C GLY A 88 5.02 18.59 -7.59
N PRO A 89 6.00 19.40 -8.02
CA PRO A 89 6.55 20.48 -7.22
C PRO A 89 5.65 21.72 -7.14
N ALA A 90 4.58 21.79 -7.92
CA ALA A 90 3.64 22.91 -7.89
C ALA A 90 2.26 22.52 -8.41
N VAL A 91 1.23 23.19 -7.90
CA VAL A 91 -0.16 23.01 -8.29
C VAL A 91 -0.85 24.35 -8.56
N ILE A 92 -1.85 24.35 -9.44
CA ILE A 92 -2.73 25.50 -9.66
C ILE A 92 -4.07 25.18 -8.99
N ILE A 93 -4.53 26.04 -8.11
CA ILE A 93 -5.68 25.86 -7.23
C ILE A 93 -6.76 26.87 -7.60
N ASP A 94 -8.00 26.45 -7.77
CA ASP A 94 -9.17 27.32 -7.89
C ASP A 94 -9.51 27.93 -6.53
N ASN A 95 -9.43 29.25 -6.38
CA ASN A 95 -9.60 29.92 -5.10
C ASN A 95 -11.05 29.88 -4.58
N ALA A 96 -12.05 29.82 -5.45
CA ALA A 96 -13.44 29.71 -5.04
C ALA A 96 -13.74 28.32 -4.45
N MET A 97 -13.21 27.26 -5.08
CA MET A 97 -13.29 25.91 -4.54
C MET A 97 -12.43 25.75 -3.28
N ALA A 98 -11.24 26.37 -3.24
CA ALA A 98 -10.36 26.34 -2.08
C ALA A 98 -11.00 26.96 -0.83
N ARG A 99 -11.72 28.07 -0.96
CA ARG A 99 -12.50 28.65 0.16
C ARG A 99 -13.55 27.68 0.70
N LYS A 100 -14.25 26.95 -0.18
CA LYS A 100 -15.22 25.92 0.25
C LYS A 100 -14.53 24.76 0.95
N ALA A 101 -13.43 24.24 0.37
CA ALA A 101 -12.66 23.16 0.97
C ALA A 101 -12.08 23.55 2.33
N ALA A 102 -11.55 24.78 2.46
CA ALA A 102 -11.04 25.32 3.72
C ALA A 102 -12.11 25.31 4.84
N GLY A 103 -13.37 25.57 4.48
CA GLY A 103 -14.50 25.49 5.42
C GLY A 103 -14.83 24.07 5.90
N MET A 104 -14.28 23.03 5.24
CA MET A 104 -14.45 21.62 5.60
C MET A 104 -13.23 21.04 6.37
N MET A 105 -12.13 21.80 6.43
CA MET A 105 -10.90 21.40 7.12
C MET A 105 -10.98 21.58 8.64
N SER A 106 -10.00 21.00 9.34
CA SER A 106 -9.79 21.28 10.76
C SER A 106 -8.66 22.28 10.96
N ALA A 107 -8.93 23.35 11.72
CA ALA A 107 -7.89 24.31 12.13
C ALA A 107 -6.87 23.69 13.11
N ASP A 108 -7.18 22.57 13.74
CA ASP A 108 -6.30 21.88 14.68
C ASP A 108 -5.24 21.00 14.01
N THR A 109 -5.36 20.78 12.68
CA THR A 109 -4.34 20.04 11.89
C THR A 109 -3.03 20.80 11.88
N ARG A 110 -1.92 20.14 12.28
CA ARG A 110 -0.59 20.77 12.44
C ARG A 110 0.49 20.20 11.55
N LEU A 111 0.31 18.98 11.05
CA LEU A 111 1.32 18.25 10.27
C LEU A 111 0.79 17.85 8.88
N ALA A 112 -0.50 17.53 8.77
CA ALA A 112 -1.14 17.00 7.58
C ALA A 112 -2.08 18.01 6.88
N GLY A 113 -1.84 19.32 7.02
CA GLY A 113 -2.71 20.38 6.51
C GLY A 113 -2.94 20.32 5.00
N PHE A 114 -1.90 20.14 4.19
CA PHE A 114 -2.06 20.03 2.75
C PHE A 114 -2.74 18.73 2.33
N TYR A 115 -2.50 17.65 3.06
CA TYR A 115 -3.21 16.39 2.83
C TYR A 115 -4.72 16.55 3.09
N ASP A 116 -5.09 17.20 4.20
CA ASP A 116 -6.48 17.56 4.51
C ASP A 116 -7.10 18.42 3.39
N PHE A 117 -6.40 19.49 3.02
CA PHE A 117 -6.82 20.39 1.96
C PHE A 117 -7.06 19.67 0.62
N ARG A 118 -6.12 18.84 0.19
CA ARG A 118 -6.23 18.06 -1.05
C ARG A 118 -7.44 17.12 -1.03
N LEU A 119 -7.69 16.43 0.08
CA LEU A 119 -8.84 15.56 0.22
C LEU A 119 -10.15 16.34 0.15
N MET A 120 -10.26 17.48 0.84
CA MET A 120 -11.48 18.32 0.79
C MET A 120 -11.67 18.93 -0.60
N MET A 121 -10.61 19.33 -1.29
CA MET A 121 -10.69 19.77 -2.69
C MET A 121 -11.22 18.65 -3.59
N SER A 122 -10.77 17.41 -3.40
CA SER A 122 -11.26 16.25 -4.17
C SER A 122 -12.72 15.88 -3.90
N ALA A 123 -13.26 16.30 -2.75
CA ALA A 123 -14.67 16.08 -2.42
C ALA A 123 -15.63 17.06 -3.14
N ILE A 124 -15.11 18.18 -3.62
CA ILE A 124 -15.92 19.26 -4.23
C ILE A 124 -15.62 19.53 -5.70
N GLY A 125 -14.51 19.03 -6.23
CA GLY A 125 -14.15 19.24 -7.63
C GLY A 125 -13.03 18.32 -8.11
N ASP A 126 -12.79 18.31 -9.42
CA ASP A 126 -11.82 17.44 -10.05
C ASP A 126 -10.37 17.84 -9.69
N ILE A 127 -9.53 16.84 -9.45
CA ILE A 127 -8.07 16.99 -9.45
C ILE A 127 -7.54 16.50 -10.79
N ARG A 128 -6.98 17.38 -11.58
CA ARG A 128 -6.64 17.12 -12.99
C ARG A 128 -5.17 17.25 -13.28
N LYS A 129 -4.65 16.28 -14.02
CA LYS A 129 -3.28 16.32 -14.55
C LYS A 129 -3.22 17.28 -15.75
N ALA A 130 -2.28 18.22 -15.72
CA ALA A 130 -2.00 19.11 -16.84
C ALA A 130 -1.31 18.36 -17.99
N GLY A 131 -1.56 18.79 -19.23
CA GLY A 131 -0.92 18.22 -20.42
C GLY A 131 0.55 18.61 -20.59
N ARG A 132 1.08 19.50 -19.75
CA ARG A 132 2.48 19.99 -19.79
C ARG A 132 2.92 20.44 -18.40
N PRO A 133 4.25 20.53 -18.14
CA PRO A 133 4.78 20.98 -16.86
C PRO A 133 4.28 22.36 -16.43
N ILE A 134 4.06 22.52 -15.12
CA ILE A 134 3.73 23.81 -14.46
C ILE A 134 5.01 24.55 -14.13
N THR A 135 6.06 23.81 -13.79
CA THR A 135 7.38 24.36 -13.40
C THR A 135 8.49 23.68 -14.17
N GLN A 136 9.64 24.31 -14.16
CA GLN A 136 10.90 23.67 -14.49
C GLN A 136 11.42 23.00 -13.23
N SER A 137 11.66 21.70 -13.29
CA SER A 137 12.10 20.90 -12.14
C SER A 137 13.55 21.20 -11.79
N ALA A 138 13.87 21.33 -10.50
CA ALA A 138 15.20 21.04 -10.02
C ALA A 138 15.34 19.50 -9.94
N ASP A 139 16.49 18.95 -10.34
CA ASP A 139 16.74 17.51 -10.27
C ASP A 139 16.50 16.99 -8.85
N LYS A 140 15.53 16.09 -8.69
CA LYS A 140 15.29 15.36 -7.45
C LYS A 140 16.04 14.03 -7.50
N GLN A 141 16.96 13.83 -6.59
CA GLN A 141 17.38 12.51 -6.14
C GLN A 141 16.52 12.17 -4.91
N ASP A 142 15.39 11.50 -5.10
CA ASP A 142 14.65 10.93 -3.98
C ASP A 142 15.23 9.53 -3.69
N ASP A 143 15.58 9.29 -2.42
CA ASP A 143 15.93 7.97 -1.93
C ASP A 143 14.65 7.12 -1.87
N PHE A 144 14.45 6.28 -2.88
CA PHE A 144 13.25 5.47 -3.10
C PHE A 144 12.90 4.58 -1.90
N GLU A 145 13.92 3.97 -1.26
CA GLU A 145 13.65 3.05 -0.15
C GLU A 145 13.12 3.77 1.09
N SER A 146 13.66 4.95 1.42
CA SER A 146 13.18 5.72 2.56
C SER A 146 11.75 6.27 2.32
N ALA A 147 11.41 6.63 1.11
CA ALA A 147 10.07 7.10 0.75
C ALA A 147 9.04 5.97 0.75
N HIS A 148 9.42 4.77 0.31
CA HIS A 148 8.51 3.63 0.18
C HIS A 148 7.90 3.17 1.52
N PHE A 149 8.66 3.23 2.61
CA PHE A 149 8.23 2.82 3.96
C PHE A 149 7.90 3.98 4.90
N ALA A 150 7.85 5.22 4.39
CA ALA A 150 7.56 6.40 5.20
C ALA A 150 6.22 6.31 5.96
N TYR A 151 5.24 5.61 5.39
CA TYR A 151 3.90 5.45 5.97
C TYR A 151 3.87 4.54 7.22
N CYS A 152 4.87 3.68 7.42
CA CYS A 152 5.00 2.81 8.59
C CYS A 152 6.25 3.10 9.43
N ASP A 153 7.06 4.11 9.08
CA ASP A 153 8.25 4.51 9.82
C ASP A 153 7.85 5.12 11.18
N PRO A 154 8.30 4.54 12.32
CA PRO A 154 7.99 5.06 13.65
C PRO A 154 8.39 6.53 13.86
N ARG A 155 9.42 7.02 13.14
CA ARG A 155 9.85 8.43 13.22
C ARG A 155 8.79 9.41 12.72
N ASN A 156 7.88 8.95 11.83
CA ASN A 156 6.78 9.72 11.28
C ASN A 156 5.46 9.53 12.05
N ARG A 157 5.48 8.88 13.24
CA ARG A 157 4.26 8.46 13.92
C ARG A 157 3.28 9.59 14.21
N ALA A 158 3.77 10.76 14.58
CA ALA A 158 2.92 11.93 14.85
C ALA A 158 2.13 12.37 13.60
N TYR A 159 2.81 12.43 12.44
CA TYR A 159 2.17 12.69 11.16
C TYR A 159 1.15 11.61 10.78
N GLN A 160 1.51 10.34 10.95
CA GLN A 160 0.65 9.20 10.59
C GLN A 160 -0.68 9.22 11.38
N ILE A 161 -0.62 9.53 12.69
CA ILE A 161 -1.81 9.63 13.54
C ILE A 161 -2.71 10.78 13.04
N GLU A 162 -2.14 11.94 12.76
CA GLU A 162 -2.92 13.09 12.29
C GLU A 162 -3.49 12.84 10.87
N ALA A 163 -2.71 12.25 9.97
CA ALA A 163 -3.16 11.89 8.64
C ALA A 163 -4.31 10.85 8.67
N GLU A 164 -4.29 9.91 9.63
CA GLU A 164 -5.40 8.99 9.86
C GLU A 164 -6.67 9.72 10.31
N GLN A 165 -6.56 10.69 11.23
CA GLN A 165 -7.68 11.50 11.68
C GLN A 165 -8.29 12.33 10.53
N VAL A 166 -7.44 12.96 9.74
CA VAL A 166 -7.80 13.70 8.52
C VAL A 166 -8.55 12.78 7.56
N PHE A 167 -7.98 11.62 7.26
CA PHE A 167 -8.57 10.68 6.32
C PHE A 167 -9.90 10.08 6.82
N THR A 168 -9.99 9.78 8.11
CA THR A 168 -11.23 9.30 8.74
C THR A 168 -12.35 10.33 8.59
N ARG A 169 -12.05 11.62 8.81
CA ARG A 169 -13.01 12.71 8.58
C ARG A 169 -13.45 12.78 7.12
N TYR A 170 -12.51 12.71 6.18
CA TYR A 170 -12.82 12.65 4.75
C TYR A 170 -13.75 11.50 4.39
N LEU A 171 -13.48 10.29 4.89
CA LEU A 171 -14.33 9.12 4.64
C LEU A 171 -15.75 9.31 5.20
N LYS A 172 -15.89 9.89 6.39
CA LYS A 172 -17.21 10.22 6.98
C LYS A 172 -17.94 11.25 6.14
N THR A 173 -17.25 12.27 5.65
CA THR A 173 -17.84 13.34 4.81
C THR A 173 -18.30 12.81 3.46
N THR A 174 -17.56 11.84 2.88
CA THR A 174 -17.82 11.32 1.52
C THR A 174 -18.58 9.99 1.48
N GLY A 175 -19.03 9.47 2.64
CA GLY A 175 -19.76 8.21 2.77
C GLY A 175 -18.91 6.95 2.57
N GLY A 176 -17.57 7.06 2.63
CA GLY A 176 -16.66 5.92 2.49
C GLY A 176 -16.24 5.27 3.81
N TYR A 177 -16.67 5.81 4.95
CA TYR A 177 -16.37 5.24 6.27
C TYR A 177 -17.24 4.01 6.54
N ILE A 178 -16.62 2.95 7.04
CA ILE A 178 -17.35 1.76 7.54
C ILE A 178 -16.97 1.48 8.99
N THR A 179 -17.92 0.91 9.73
CA THR A 179 -17.62 0.35 11.06
C THR A 179 -16.75 -0.89 10.88
N PRO A 180 -15.58 -0.99 11.55
CA PRO A 180 -14.73 -2.16 11.44
C PRO A 180 -15.47 -3.45 11.86
N PRO A 181 -15.34 -4.56 11.11
CA PRO A 181 -15.89 -5.85 11.52
C PRO A 181 -15.23 -6.30 12.83
N ASP A 182 -16.02 -6.59 13.85
CA ASP A 182 -15.55 -7.03 15.17
C ASP A 182 -15.71 -8.53 15.41
N SER A 183 -16.64 -9.19 14.70
CA SER A 183 -16.89 -10.62 14.81
C SER A 183 -15.83 -11.43 14.03
N GLY A 184 -15.56 -12.64 14.53
CA GLY A 184 -14.85 -13.65 13.77
C GLY A 184 -15.66 -14.16 12.59
N VAL A 185 -15.07 -15.09 11.82
CA VAL A 185 -15.74 -15.74 10.70
C VAL A 185 -16.78 -16.73 11.25
N GLU A 186 -18.02 -16.58 10.81
CA GLU A 186 -19.09 -17.50 11.20
C GLU A 186 -18.78 -18.95 10.77
N GLY A 187 -18.98 -19.90 11.67
CA GLY A 187 -18.66 -21.32 11.40
C GLY A 187 -17.16 -21.62 11.24
N PHE A 188 -16.27 -20.72 11.68
CA PHE A 188 -14.82 -20.84 11.51
C PHE A 188 -14.29 -22.23 11.88
N ARG A 189 -14.67 -22.74 13.05
CA ARG A 189 -14.19 -24.07 13.54
C ARG A 189 -14.66 -25.22 12.66
N ASP A 190 -15.89 -25.14 12.16
CA ASP A 190 -16.47 -26.15 11.25
C ASP A 190 -15.80 -26.10 9.87
N ILE A 191 -15.48 -24.88 9.40
CA ILE A 191 -14.70 -24.70 8.17
C ILE A 191 -13.35 -25.37 8.32
N VAL A 192 -12.60 -25.03 9.38
CA VAL A 192 -11.26 -25.58 9.63
C VAL A 192 -11.30 -27.11 9.81
N ALA A 193 -12.32 -27.65 10.47
CA ALA A 193 -12.46 -29.10 10.71
C ALA A 193 -12.67 -29.93 9.43
N ARG A 194 -13.12 -29.33 8.33
CA ARG A 194 -13.29 -30.02 7.03
C ARG A 194 -11.97 -30.31 6.31
N TYR A 195 -10.88 -29.66 6.72
CA TYR A 195 -9.58 -29.82 6.08
C TYR A 195 -8.74 -30.88 6.80
N LYS A 196 -8.09 -31.77 6.03
CA LYS A 196 -7.16 -32.76 6.57
C LYS A 196 -5.86 -32.12 7.06
N THR A 197 -5.41 -31.08 6.37
CA THR A 197 -4.21 -30.31 6.66
C THR A 197 -4.60 -28.97 7.31
N ARG A 198 -3.99 -28.63 8.45
CA ARG A 198 -4.32 -27.41 9.18
C ARG A 198 -3.84 -26.16 8.44
N ALA A 199 -2.61 -26.17 7.96
CA ALA A 199 -2.02 -25.02 7.28
C ALA A 199 -1.22 -25.45 6.04
N SER A 200 -1.18 -24.57 5.03
CA SER A 200 -0.30 -24.66 3.89
C SER A 200 0.53 -23.40 3.74
N VAL A 201 1.84 -23.56 3.64
CA VAL A 201 2.72 -22.47 3.20
C VAL A 201 2.69 -22.44 1.68
N ILE A 202 2.28 -21.31 1.09
CA ILE A 202 2.23 -21.15 -0.37
C ILE A 202 3.39 -20.26 -0.82
N ILE A 203 4.19 -20.76 -1.79
CA ILE A 203 5.38 -20.09 -2.32
C ILE A 203 5.26 -19.97 -3.84
N PRO A 204 4.79 -18.84 -4.37
CA PRO A 204 4.91 -18.55 -5.79
C PRO A 204 6.37 -18.33 -6.18
N VAL A 205 6.84 -18.95 -7.28
CA VAL A 205 8.23 -18.77 -7.73
C VAL A 205 8.34 -18.63 -9.24
N LYS A 206 9.28 -17.78 -9.67
CA LYS A 206 9.74 -17.69 -11.05
C LYS A 206 11.22 -17.33 -11.09
N ASP A 207 12.06 -18.24 -11.63
CA ASP A 207 13.49 -18.00 -11.88
C ASP A 207 14.26 -17.48 -10.64
N ARG A 208 14.27 -18.28 -9.55
CA ARG A 208 14.94 -17.95 -8.27
C ARG A 208 15.90 -19.04 -7.81
N PRO A 209 16.84 -19.54 -8.67
CA PRO A 209 17.68 -20.68 -8.29
C PRO A 209 18.61 -20.39 -7.10
N GLU A 210 18.94 -19.11 -6.85
CA GLU A 210 19.88 -18.73 -5.79
C GLU A 210 19.26 -18.80 -4.38
N VAL A 211 17.94 -18.63 -4.24
CA VAL A 211 17.28 -18.40 -2.95
C VAL A 211 16.11 -19.34 -2.65
N ILE A 212 15.51 -19.97 -3.66
CA ILE A 212 14.30 -20.81 -3.46
C ILE A 212 14.54 -21.99 -2.50
N ALA A 213 15.74 -22.55 -2.47
CA ALA A 213 16.06 -23.64 -1.54
C ALA A 213 15.98 -23.19 -0.08
N ASP A 214 16.33 -21.95 0.22
CA ASP A 214 16.27 -21.40 1.58
C ASP A 214 14.82 -21.16 2.00
N ALA A 215 13.99 -20.59 1.11
CA ALA A 215 12.57 -20.40 1.37
C ALA A 215 11.86 -21.73 1.64
N VAL A 216 12.07 -22.74 0.80
CA VAL A 216 11.52 -24.09 0.98
C VAL A 216 12.00 -24.73 2.28
N ARG A 217 13.30 -24.64 2.59
CA ARG A 217 13.87 -25.16 3.85
C ARG A 217 13.26 -24.44 5.07
N SER A 218 13.15 -23.14 5.02
CA SER A 218 12.54 -22.34 6.08
C SER A 218 11.08 -22.75 6.35
N ALA A 219 10.31 -23.03 5.29
CA ALA A 219 8.94 -23.51 5.41
C ALA A 219 8.87 -24.96 5.95
N LEU A 220 9.73 -25.85 5.50
CA LEU A 220 9.72 -27.27 5.91
C LEU A 220 10.30 -27.51 7.31
N SER A 221 11.11 -26.58 7.83
CA SER A 221 11.69 -26.66 9.19
C SER A 221 10.76 -26.22 10.30
N GLN A 222 9.54 -25.78 9.98
CA GLN A 222 8.58 -25.33 10.98
C GLN A 222 8.17 -26.45 11.95
N LYS A 223 8.16 -26.13 13.24
CA LYS A 223 7.75 -27.02 14.34
C LYS A 223 6.31 -26.70 14.73
N THR A 224 5.42 -27.67 14.55
CA THR A 224 3.98 -27.50 14.81
C THR A 224 3.41 -28.74 15.50
N ASP A 225 2.34 -28.56 16.27
CA ASP A 225 1.55 -29.64 16.86
C ASP A 225 0.40 -30.09 15.95
N PHE A 226 0.35 -29.55 14.73
CA PHE A 226 -0.67 -29.87 13.71
C PHE A 226 0.00 -30.26 12.37
N SER A 227 -0.80 -30.85 11.49
CA SER A 227 -0.34 -31.19 10.14
C SER A 227 -0.27 -29.95 9.25
N TYR A 228 0.85 -29.79 8.53
CA TYR A 228 1.00 -28.77 7.51
C TYR A 228 1.78 -29.31 6.30
N ASN A 229 1.69 -28.58 5.19
CA ASN A 229 2.47 -28.83 3.98
C ASN A 229 2.96 -27.52 3.36
N VAL A 230 3.79 -27.66 2.33
CA VAL A 230 4.32 -26.55 1.54
C VAL A 230 3.91 -26.73 0.09
N ILE A 231 3.30 -25.72 -0.51
CA ILE A 231 2.85 -25.73 -1.90
C ILE A 231 3.66 -24.68 -2.65
N VAL A 232 4.57 -25.13 -3.51
CA VAL A 232 5.31 -24.25 -4.42
C VAL A 232 4.58 -24.19 -5.74
N VAL A 233 4.26 -22.98 -6.21
CA VAL A 233 3.69 -22.76 -7.53
C VAL A 233 4.76 -22.21 -8.44
N ASP A 234 5.33 -23.08 -9.28
CA ASP A 234 6.37 -22.73 -10.26
C ASP A 234 5.76 -22.12 -11.51
N ASN A 235 5.94 -20.82 -11.66
CA ASN A 235 5.43 -20.05 -12.80
C ASN A 235 6.39 -20.13 -14.00
N GLN A 236 6.54 -21.33 -14.59
CA GLN A 236 7.34 -21.57 -15.79
C GLN A 236 8.81 -21.15 -15.62
N SER A 237 9.42 -21.50 -14.49
CA SER A 237 10.84 -21.24 -14.25
C SER A 237 11.74 -22.02 -15.22
N ARG A 238 12.94 -21.51 -15.41
CA ARG A 238 14.01 -22.22 -16.13
C ARG A 238 14.50 -23.42 -15.34
N GLN A 239 15.18 -24.33 -16.03
CA GLN A 239 15.61 -25.64 -15.53
C GLN A 239 16.36 -25.57 -14.19
N ALA A 240 17.22 -24.58 -13.99
CA ALA A 240 17.98 -24.44 -12.74
C ALA A 240 17.11 -24.35 -11.48
N THR A 241 16.00 -23.58 -11.52
CA THR A 241 15.03 -23.51 -10.41
C THR A 241 14.27 -24.82 -10.25
N ARG A 242 13.81 -25.44 -11.36
CA ARG A 242 13.08 -26.70 -11.35
C ARG A 242 13.92 -27.85 -10.78
N ASP A 243 15.20 -27.95 -11.12
CA ASP A 243 16.10 -28.98 -10.58
C ASP A 243 16.22 -28.88 -9.05
N ILE A 244 16.22 -27.64 -8.51
CA ILE A 244 16.26 -27.42 -7.07
C ILE A 244 14.94 -27.88 -6.44
N LEU A 245 13.81 -27.46 -6.98
CA LEU A 245 12.49 -27.83 -6.48
C LEU A 245 12.27 -29.34 -6.49
N ASN A 246 12.68 -30.02 -7.57
CA ASN A 246 12.59 -31.47 -7.69
C ASN A 246 13.45 -32.19 -6.63
N ARG A 247 14.68 -31.71 -6.37
CA ARG A 247 15.51 -32.26 -5.29
C ARG A 247 14.89 -32.07 -3.92
N CYS A 248 14.30 -30.89 -3.63
CA CYS A 248 13.61 -30.64 -2.36
C CYS A 248 12.39 -31.56 -2.21
N ALA A 249 11.58 -31.73 -3.26
CA ALA A 249 10.38 -32.57 -3.22
C ALA A 249 10.71 -34.07 -3.04
N MET A 250 11.86 -34.54 -3.52
CA MET A 250 12.31 -35.90 -3.25
C MET A 250 12.75 -36.12 -1.79
N GLN A 251 13.10 -35.07 -1.07
CA GLN A 251 13.61 -35.15 0.30
C GLN A 251 12.50 -35.04 1.35
N ASP A 252 11.39 -34.36 1.04
CA ASP A 252 10.29 -34.15 2.00
C ASP A 252 8.93 -34.26 1.30
N SER A 253 8.16 -35.25 1.67
CA SER A 253 6.83 -35.53 1.09
C SER A 253 5.78 -34.47 1.39
N ARG A 254 6.03 -33.54 2.31
CA ARG A 254 5.16 -32.39 2.57
C ARG A 254 5.25 -31.31 1.50
N LEU A 255 6.27 -31.37 0.64
CA LEU A 255 6.45 -30.40 -0.45
C LEU A 255 5.70 -30.84 -1.71
N HIS A 256 4.75 -30.03 -2.12
CA HIS A 256 4.01 -30.17 -3.37
C HIS A 256 4.45 -29.09 -4.35
N VAL A 257 4.96 -29.47 -5.52
CA VAL A 257 5.36 -28.55 -6.58
C VAL A 257 4.33 -28.59 -7.70
N ILE A 258 3.75 -27.46 -8.04
CA ILE A 258 2.76 -27.29 -9.11
C ILE A 258 3.38 -26.40 -10.18
N GLU A 259 3.59 -26.93 -11.38
CA GLU A 259 4.04 -26.15 -12.53
C GLU A 259 2.84 -25.53 -13.26
N THR A 260 2.89 -24.21 -13.51
CA THR A 260 1.87 -23.56 -14.33
C THR A 260 2.13 -23.81 -15.80
N THR A 261 1.08 -24.11 -16.56
CA THR A 261 1.16 -24.35 -18.02
C THR A 261 0.57 -23.22 -18.83
N GLU A 262 -0.36 -22.46 -18.25
CA GLU A 262 -1.06 -21.38 -18.92
C GLU A 262 -0.21 -20.11 -19.02
N PRO A 263 -0.17 -19.43 -20.18
CA PRO A 263 0.50 -18.16 -20.34
C PRO A 263 -0.24 -17.03 -19.58
N GLY A 264 0.51 -15.99 -19.19
CA GLY A 264 -0.08 -14.80 -18.57
C GLY A 264 -0.47 -14.95 -17.09
N ILE A 265 -0.03 -16.04 -16.42
CA ILE A 265 -0.17 -16.18 -14.98
C ILE A 265 0.76 -15.18 -14.29
N CYS A 266 0.17 -14.29 -13.49
CA CYS A 266 0.87 -13.39 -12.59
C CYS A 266 0.90 -13.96 -11.17
N ILE A 267 1.50 -13.24 -10.21
CA ILE A 267 1.61 -13.72 -8.81
C ILE A 267 0.24 -14.01 -8.20
N GLY A 268 -0.78 -13.18 -8.44
CA GLY A 268 -2.15 -13.44 -7.97
C GLY A 268 -2.75 -14.72 -8.54
N GLY A 269 -2.46 -15.03 -9.80
CA GLY A 269 -2.82 -16.31 -10.42
C GLY A 269 -2.11 -17.51 -9.79
N CYS A 270 -0.83 -17.37 -9.46
CA CYS A 270 -0.08 -18.41 -8.74
C CYS A 270 -0.69 -18.69 -7.35
N TRP A 271 -1.08 -17.64 -6.61
CA TRP A 271 -1.79 -17.77 -5.36
C TRP A 271 -3.08 -18.58 -5.51
N ASN A 272 -3.89 -18.26 -6.52
CA ASN A 272 -5.14 -18.99 -6.78
C ASN A 272 -4.89 -20.46 -7.10
N ILE A 273 -3.85 -20.78 -7.87
CA ILE A 273 -3.47 -22.17 -8.18
C ILE A 273 -3.09 -22.92 -6.91
N GLY A 274 -2.25 -22.34 -6.04
CA GLY A 274 -1.86 -22.93 -4.77
C GLY A 274 -3.05 -23.15 -3.85
N LEU A 275 -3.97 -22.20 -3.75
CA LEU A 275 -5.18 -22.28 -2.95
C LEU A 275 -6.20 -23.33 -3.47
N GLN A 276 -6.23 -23.56 -4.79
CA GLN A 276 -7.09 -24.57 -5.40
C GLN A 276 -6.50 -26.00 -5.32
N CYS A 277 -5.23 -26.13 -4.91
CA CYS A 277 -4.62 -27.45 -4.70
C CYS A 277 -5.47 -28.28 -3.72
N PRO A 278 -5.78 -29.55 -4.04
CA PRO A 278 -6.56 -30.42 -3.16
C PRO A 278 -5.93 -30.62 -1.77
N GLU A 279 -4.60 -30.58 -1.71
CA GLU A 279 -3.80 -30.71 -0.49
C GLU A 279 -3.72 -29.42 0.33
N CYS A 280 -4.24 -28.29 -0.18
CA CYS A 280 -4.20 -27.02 0.53
C CYS A 280 -4.97 -27.09 1.84
N GLY A 281 -4.30 -26.67 2.92
CA GLY A 281 -4.83 -26.65 4.28
C GLY A 281 -5.89 -25.56 4.51
N ALA A 282 -6.50 -25.62 5.69
CA ALA A 282 -7.52 -24.66 6.11
C ALA A 282 -7.00 -23.21 6.17
N ILE A 283 -5.72 -23.02 6.53
CA ILE A 283 -5.06 -21.73 6.66
C ILE A 283 -3.93 -21.68 5.62
N ALA A 284 -4.03 -20.76 4.69
CA ALA A 284 -2.97 -20.48 3.71
C ALA A 284 -2.05 -19.38 4.24
N VAL A 285 -0.75 -19.64 4.26
CA VAL A 285 0.28 -18.76 4.81
C VAL A 285 1.28 -18.40 3.72
N GLN A 286 1.56 -17.11 3.57
CA GLN A 286 2.50 -16.60 2.59
C GLN A 286 3.94 -16.91 2.97
N LEU A 287 4.75 -17.26 1.95
CA LEU A 287 6.18 -17.09 1.96
C LEU A 287 6.63 -16.73 0.53
N ASP A 288 7.35 -15.63 0.37
CA ASP A 288 7.92 -15.25 -0.92
C ASP A 288 9.16 -16.10 -1.23
N SER A 289 9.42 -16.34 -2.50
CA SER A 289 10.44 -17.32 -2.94
C SER A 289 11.90 -16.92 -2.63
N ASP A 290 12.10 -15.69 -2.18
CA ASP A 290 13.41 -15.13 -1.81
C ASP A 290 13.51 -14.75 -0.32
N ASP A 291 12.47 -15.03 0.47
CA ASP A 291 12.38 -14.68 1.89
C ASP A 291 12.40 -15.93 2.80
N VAL A 292 12.47 -15.72 4.11
CA VAL A 292 12.44 -16.80 5.11
C VAL A 292 11.63 -16.39 6.35
N TYR A 293 11.06 -17.36 7.06
CA TYR A 293 10.48 -17.13 8.37
C TYR A 293 11.57 -16.84 9.41
N SER A 294 11.23 -16.01 10.40
CA SER A 294 12.18 -15.58 11.43
C SER A 294 12.56 -16.67 12.43
N SER A 295 11.73 -17.70 12.57
CA SER A 295 11.97 -18.81 13.49
C SER A 295 11.28 -20.11 13.04
N GLU A 296 11.67 -21.23 13.67
CA GLU A 296 11.03 -22.53 13.46
C GLU A 296 9.61 -22.64 14.08
N ASN A 297 9.19 -21.65 14.87
CA ASN A 297 7.88 -21.61 15.52
C ASN A 297 6.90 -20.61 14.87
N THR A 298 7.31 -19.97 13.78
CA THR A 298 6.51 -18.92 13.12
C THR A 298 5.14 -19.46 12.69
N LEU A 299 5.09 -20.63 12.06
CA LEU A 299 3.84 -21.23 11.61
C LEU A 299 2.90 -21.60 12.76
N GLN A 300 3.45 -22.10 13.90
CA GLN A 300 2.68 -22.38 15.11
C GLN A 300 2.04 -21.08 15.63
N GLN A 301 2.82 -20.02 15.81
CA GLN A 301 2.33 -18.72 16.30
C GLN A 301 1.21 -18.15 15.41
N ILE A 302 1.36 -18.26 14.09
CA ILE A 302 0.35 -17.81 13.12
C ILE A 302 -0.96 -18.59 13.33
N VAL A 303 -0.88 -19.92 13.35
CA VAL A 303 -2.08 -20.77 13.43
C VAL A 303 -2.77 -20.63 14.78
N ASP A 304 -2.02 -20.56 15.88
CA ASP A 304 -2.58 -20.34 17.22
C ASP A 304 -3.36 -19.02 17.27
N LYS A 305 -2.77 -17.93 16.76
CA LYS A 305 -3.45 -16.65 16.71
C LYS A 305 -4.68 -16.67 15.81
N PHE A 306 -4.60 -17.37 14.68
CA PHE A 306 -5.73 -17.54 13.75
C PHE A 306 -6.89 -18.27 14.42
N MET A 307 -6.60 -19.35 15.17
CA MET A 307 -7.58 -20.15 15.91
C MET A 307 -8.18 -19.40 17.10
N GLU A 308 -7.37 -18.58 17.80
CA GLU A 308 -7.82 -17.71 18.90
C GLU A 308 -8.80 -16.66 18.40
N GLU A 309 -8.40 -15.91 17.37
CA GLU A 309 -9.12 -14.75 16.86
C GLU A 309 -10.27 -15.14 15.90
N GLN A 310 -10.25 -16.32 15.32
CA GLN A 310 -11.21 -16.80 14.31
C GLN A 310 -11.39 -15.79 13.16
N CYS A 311 -10.31 -15.13 12.77
CA CYS A 311 -10.31 -14.07 11.78
C CYS A 311 -10.31 -14.58 10.34
N GLY A 312 -10.66 -13.74 9.38
CA GLY A 312 -10.57 -14.07 7.95
C GLY A 312 -9.15 -13.88 7.38
N VAL A 313 -8.42 -12.92 7.94
CA VAL A 313 -7.07 -12.53 7.54
C VAL A 313 -6.22 -12.28 8.78
N LEU A 314 -4.96 -12.73 8.76
CA LEU A 314 -3.95 -12.41 9.77
C LEU A 314 -2.69 -11.91 9.09
N ILE A 315 -2.11 -10.85 9.61
CA ILE A 315 -0.89 -10.23 9.08
C ILE A 315 0.17 -10.21 10.18
N GLY A 316 1.38 -10.65 9.84
CA GLY A 316 2.54 -10.56 10.70
C GLY A 316 3.32 -9.26 10.56
N SER A 317 4.47 -9.23 11.21
CA SER A 317 5.47 -8.17 11.08
C SER A 317 6.76 -8.74 10.50
N TYR A 318 7.54 -7.88 9.85
CA TYR A 318 8.77 -8.32 9.20
C TYR A 318 9.92 -7.33 9.41
N ARG A 319 11.12 -7.82 9.15
CA ARG A 319 12.35 -7.03 9.13
C ARG A 319 13.01 -7.13 7.77
N LEU A 320 13.54 -6.00 7.29
CA LEU A 320 14.37 -5.98 6.10
C LEU A 320 15.78 -6.49 6.42
N THR A 321 16.27 -7.41 5.61
CA THR A 321 17.61 -7.99 5.73
C THR A 321 18.34 -7.96 4.40
N ASP A 322 19.66 -8.10 4.44
CA ASP A 322 20.44 -8.45 3.27
C ASP A 322 20.23 -9.94 2.89
N ILE A 323 20.94 -10.40 1.87
CA ILE A 323 20.85 -11.79 1.40
C ILE A 323 21.31 -12.80 2.47
N ASP A 324 22.22 -12.41 3.33
CA ASP A 324 22.80 -13.22 4.41
C ASP A 324 22.01 -13.11 5.72
N LEU A 325 20.82 -12.49 5.70
CA LEU A 325 19.91 -12.28 6.82
C LEU A 325 20.40 -11.27 7.87
N ASN A 326 21.39 -10.44 7.56
CA ASN A 326 21.78 -9.34 8.44
C ASN A 326 20.75 -8.21 8.33
N PRO A 327 20.27 -7.63 9.45
CA PRO A 327 19.33 -6.51 9.39
C PRO A 327 19.91 -5.30 8.63
N ILE A 328 19.16 -4.75 7.69
CA ILE A 328 19.54 -3.52 6.97
C ILE A 328 19.27 -2.28 7.83
N SER A 329 18.28 -2.37 8.71
CA SER A 329 17.93 -1.31 9.67
C SER A 329 17.32 -1.89 10.95
N ASP A 330 17.23 -1.07 12.00
CA ASP A 330 16.55 -1.44 13.23
C ASP A 330 15.02 -1.33 13.15
N ILE A 331 14.49 -0.87 12.00
CA ILE A 331 13.06 -0.67 11.79
C ILE A 331 12.38 -2.02 11.59
N ILE A 332 11.31 -2.26 12.37
CA ILE A 332 10.37 -3.35 12.17
C ILE A 332 9.17 -2.79 11.40
N ILE A 333 8.81 -3.46 10.32
CA ILE A 333 7.62 -3.12 9.54
C ILE A 333 6.46 -3.89 10.15
N ASP A 334 5.76 -3.26 11.11
CA ASP A 334 4.73 -3.89 11.92
C ASP A 334 3.30 -3.39 11.63
N HIS A 335 3.18 -2.36 10.81
CA HIS A 335 1.88 -1.78 10.40
C HIS A 335 0.96 -1.47 11.58
N ARG A 336 1.49 -0.86 12.65
CA ARG A 336 0.70 -0.43 13.82
C ARG A 336 -0.34 0.64 13.49
N GLU A 337 -0.27 1.24 12.30
CA GLU A 337 -1.29 2.12 11.77
C GLU A 337 -2.60 1.37 11.42
N TYR A 338 -2.57 0.04 11.32
CA TYR A 338 -3.78 -0.77 11.20
C TYR A 338 -4.26 -1.17 12.60
N THR A 339 -5.07 -0.33 13.23
CA THR A 339 -5.68 -0.62 14.53
C THR A 339 -6.99 -1.39 14.39
N ARG A 340 -7.45 -2.01 15.48
CA ARG A 340 -8.75 -2.70 15.52
C ARG A 340 -9.91 -1.71 15.31
N GLU A 341 -9.77 -0.51 15.84
CA GLU A 341 -10.82 0.52 15.88
C GLU A 341 -11.02 1.22 14.54
N ASN A 342 -9.96 1.32 13.71
CA ASN A 342 -10.02 2.10 12.48
C ASN A 342 -9.15 1.57 11.34
N GLY A 343 -8.44 0.48 11.54
CA GLY A 343 -7.47 -0.03 10.55
C GLY A 343 -8.08 -0.29 9.19
N VAL A 344 -9.30 -0.82 9.12
CA VAL A 344 -10.00 -1.06 7.85
C VAL A 344 -10.20 0.23 7.04
N ASN A 345 -10.40 1.36 7.69
CA ASN A 345 -10.52 2.66 7.02
C ASN A 345 -9.15 3.23 6.67
N ASN A 346 -8.21 3.20 7.64
CA ASN A 346 -6.85 3.71 7.43
C ASN A 346 -6.06 2.93 6.36
N ALA A 347 -6.37 1.66 6.12
CA ALA A 347 -5.76 0.84 5.08
C ALA A 347 -5.90 1.42 3.65
N LEU A 348 -6.95 2.21 3.39
CA LEU A 348 -7.10 2.92 2.12
C LEU A 348 -6.06 4.05 1.93
N ARG A 349 -5.48 4.56 3.02
CA ARG A 349 -4.49 5.64 2.98
C ARG A 349 -3.08 5.13 2.68
N VAL A 350 -2.76 3.91 3.09
CA VAL A 350 -1.41 3.33 3.03
C VAL A 350 -1.23 2.33 1.89
N ASN A 351 0.00 2.00 1.53
CA ASN A 351 0.29 1.21 0.35
C ASN A 351 0.49 -0.30 0.59
N GLY A 352 0.23 -0.82 1.79
CA GLY A 352 0.43 -2.24 2.09
C GLY A 352 -0.25 -2.66 3.38
N PHE A 353 -0.23 -3.97 3.64
CA PHE A 353 -0.75 -4.57 4.88
C PHE A 353 0.33 -5.24 5.72
N GLY A 354 1.51 -5.50 5.15
CA GLY A 354 2.61 -6.20 5.83
C GLY A 354 2.81 -7.63 5.34
N ALA A 355 3.69 -8.38 6.03
CA ALA A 355 4.02 -9.78 5.75
C ALA A 355 4.36 -10.51 7.07
N PRO A 356 4.20 -11.86 7.14
CA PRO A 356 3.49 -12.69 6.19
C PRO A 356 1.99 -12.43 6.23
N ARG A 357 1.30 -12.63 5.11
CA ARG A 357 -0.16 -12.56 5.01
C ARG A 357 -0.73 -13.97 5.08
N CYS A 358 -1.75 -14.15 5.89
CA CYS A 358 -2.35 -15.45 6.15
C CYS A 358 -3.87 -15.35 5.98
N TYR A 359 -4.47 -16.38 5.42
CA TYR A 359 -5.86 -16.35 5.01
C TYR A 359 -6.59 -17.63 5.40
N LEU A 360 -7.85 -17.54 5.76
CA LEU A 360 -8.73 -18.69 5.77
C LEU A 360 -9.00 -19.13 4.32
N THR A 361 -8.50 -20.30 3.93
CA THR A 361 -8.50 -20.79 2.54
C THR A 361 -9.87 -20.72 1.87
N GLU A 362 -10.92 -21.11 2.60
CA GLU A 362 -12.31 -21.10 2.11
C GLU A 362 -12.74 -19.70 1.66
N LEU A 363 -12.40 -18.67 2.42
CA LEU A 363 -12.77 -17.29 2.07
C LEU A 363 -12.07 -16.82 0.80
N VAL A 364 -10.80 -17.19 0.61
CA VAL A 364 -10.06 -16.78 -0.58
C VAL A 364 -10.51 -17.56 -1.81
N ARG A 365 -10.90 -18.82 -1.67
CA ARG A 365 -11.52 -19.58 -2.77
C ARG A 365 -12.82 -18.93 -3.26
N GLN A 366 -13.59 -18.32 -2.36
CA GLN A 366 -14.80 -17.57 -2.68
C GLN A 366 -14.51 -16.15 -3.19
N ASN A 367 -13.35 -15.59 -2.82
CA ASN A 367 -12.90 -14.23 -3.17
C ASN A 367 -11.49 -14.27 -3.76
N PRO A 368 -11.27 -14.84 -4.96
CA PRO A 368 -9.94 -15.11 -5.48
C PRO A 368 -9.10 -13.85 -5.66
N PHE A 369 -7.79 -14.02 -5.61
CA PHE A 369 -6.84 -12.97 -5.98
C PHE A 369 -7.07 -12.52 -7.41
N ARG A 370 -6.88 -11.23 -7.68
CA ARG A 370 -6.77 -10.75 -9.06
C ARG A 370 -5.48 -11.25 -9.69
N ASN A 371 -5.54 -11.67 -10.94
CA ASN A 371 -4.36 -12.11 -11.69
C ASN A 371 -3.55 -10.89 -12.16
N VAL A 372 -2.88 -10.22 -11.23
CA VAL A 372 -2.00 -9.08 -11.48
C VAL A 372 -0.62 -9.34 -10.88
N SER A 373 0.38 -8.62 -11.37
CA SER A 373 1.78 -8.80 -10.97
C SER A 373 2.20 -7.95 -9.77
N TYR A 374 1.32 -7.09 -9.24
CA TYR A 374 1.60 -6.22 -8.12
C TYR A 374 0.29 -5.75 -7.44
N GLY A 375 0.25 -5.77 -6.11
CA GLY A 375 -0.89 -5.29 -5.34
C GLY A 375 -2.10 -6.23 -5.27
N GLU A 376 -1.96 -7.48 -5.70
CA GLU A 376 -2.98 -8.53 -5.61
C GLU A 376 -3.37 -8.81 -4.15
N ASP A 377 -2.37 -8.80 -3.27
CA ASP A 377 -2.48 -8.94 -1.84
C ASP A 377 -3.20 -7.76 -1.19
N TYR A 378 -2.85 -6.54 -1.62
CA TYR A 378 -3.48 -5.31 -1.16
C TYR A 378 -4.98 -5.29 -1.51
N ASP A 379 -5.34 -5.60 -2.76
CA ASP A 379 -6.73 -5.71 -3.21
C ASP A 379 -7.51 -6.75 -2.39
N LEU A 380 -6.94 -7.94 -2.20
CA LEU A 380 -7.62 -9.00 -1.45
C LEU A 380 -7.83 -8.62 0.02
N CYS A 381 -6.79 -8.06 0.68
CA CYS A 381 -6.90 -7.63 2.07
C CYS A 381 -7.95 -6.51 2.24
N LEU A 382 -8.05 -5.54 1.31
CA LEU A 382 -9.11 -4.53 1.33
C LEU A 382 -10.49 -5.17 1.25
N ARG A 383 -10.71 -6.06 0.28
CA ARG A 383 -12.00 -6.73 0.06
C ARG A 383 -12.43 -7.58 1.27
N LEU A 384 -11.50 -8.37 1.83
CA LEU A 384 -11.79 -9.23 2.98
C LEU A 384 -11.97 -8.42 4.26
N SER A 385 -11.15 -7.40 4.51
CA SER A 385 -11.24 -6.58 5.73
C SER A 385 -12.52 -5.74 5.82
N ARG A 386 -13.23 -5.53 4.71
CA ARG A 386 -14.55 -4.90 4.72
C ARG A 386 -15.60 -5.79 5.40
N GLN A 387 -15.46 -7.10 5.33
CA GLN A 387 -16.45 -8.07 5.78
C GLN A 387 -15.99 -8.89 6.99
N TYR A 388 -14.70 -9.12 7.12
CA TYR A 388 -14.11 -10.00 8.13
C TYR A 388 -13.05 -9.27 8.93
N ARG A 389 -12.95 -9.62 10.20
CA ARG A 389 -11.89 -9.10 11.06
C ARG A 389 -10.51 -9.49 10.50
N LEU A 390 -9.61 -8.51 10.45
CA LEU A 390 -8.20 -8.69 10.20
C LEU A 390 -7.45 -8.64 11.53
N SER A 391 -6.67 -9.67 11.82
CA SER A 391 -5.84 -9.78 13.02
C SER A 391 -4.36 -9.57 12.74
N ARG A 392 -3.57 -9.29 13.78
CA ARG A 392 -2.14 -8.98 13.67
C ARG A 392 -1.29 -9.69 14.70
N ILE A 393 -0.05 -10.00 14.28
CA ILE A 393 1.06 -10.36 15.16
C ILE A 393 2.16 -9.32 14.97
N TYR A 394 2.53 -8.65 16.06
CA TYR A 394 3.54 -7.59 16.04
C TYR A 394 4.97 -8.12 16.23
N ASP A 395 5.14 -9.36 16.64
CA ASP A 395 6.44 -10.02 16.65
C ASP A 395 6.94 -10.22 15.21
N VAL A 396 8.26 -10.13 15.03
CA VAL A 396 8.87 -10.35 13.72
C VAL A 396 8.75 -11.83 13.35
N LEU A 397 7.92 -12.10 12.36
CA LEU A 397 7.66 -13.45 11.85
C LEU A 397 8.42 -13.75 10.55
N TYR A 398 8.98 -12.74 9.91
CA TYR A 398 9.40 -12.81 8.53
C TYR A 398 10.64 -11.94 8.28
N PHE A 399 11.62 -12.46 7.57
CA PHE A 399 12.79 -11.73 7.08
C PHE A 399 12.64 -11.50 5.58
N CYS A 400 12.40 -10.24 5.22
CA CYS A 400 12.29 -9.81 3.83
C CYS A 400 13.68 -9.44 3.31
N ARG A 401 14.22 -10.28 2.42
CA ARG A 401 15.57 -10.10 1.86
C ARG A 401 15.58 -8.99 0.81
N ARG A 402 16.53 -8.07 0.95
CA ARG A 402 16.82 -7.04 -0.04
C ARG A 402 18.11 -7.42 -0.78
N TRP A 403 17.98 -7.72 -2.05
CA TRP A 403 19.07 -8.10 -2.94
C TRP A 403 18.77 -7.66 -4.37
N GLY A 404 19.79 -7.55 -5.24
CA GLY A 404 19.67 -6.91 -6.56
C GLY A 404 18.63 -7.49 -7.54
N LYS A 405 17.94 -8.59 -7.18
CA LYS A 405 16.96 -9.28 -8.05
C LYS A 405 15.53 -9.27 -7.45
N ASN A 406 15.24 -8.52 -6.39
CA ASN A 406 13.86 -8.35 -5.93
C ASN A 406 12.99 -7.74 -7.02
N SER A 407 11.73 -8.15 -7.09
CA SER A 407 10.79 -7.68 -8.13
C SER A 407 10.43 -6.20 -7.96
N ASP A 408 10.55 -5.67 -6.75
CA ASP A 408 10.26 -4.29 -6.35
C ASP A 408 11.52 -3.44 -6.12
N SER A 409 12.72 -3.99 -6.29
CA SER A 409 13.97 -3.23 -6.28
C SER A 409 14.21 -2.54 -7.63
N ASN A 410 14.76 -1.32 -7.59
CA ASN A 410 15.14 -0.56 -8.81
C ASN A 410 13.99 -0.34 -9.81
N LEU A 411 12.77 -0.05 -9.30
CA LEU A 411 11.65 0.32 -10.15
C LEU A 411 11.90 1.69 -10.79
N SER A 412 11.67 1.81 -12.10
CA SER A 412 11.65 3.15 -12.72
C SER A 412 10.48 3.96 -12.16
N PRO A 413 10.59 5.30 -12.12
CA PRO A 413 9.50 6.17 -11.68
C PRO A 413 8.17 5.93 -12.40
N GLU A 414 8.23 5.62 -13.71
CA GLU A 414 7.05 5.31 -14.53
C GLU A 414 6.39 3.99 -14.10
N LYS A 415 7.21 2.96 -13.82
CA LYS A 415 6.71 1.66 -13.37
C LYS A 415 6.08 1.77 -11.98
N LEU A 416 6.71 2.53 -11.08
CA LEU A 416 6.15 2.83 -9.76
C LEU A 416 4.83 3.60 -9.87
N ALA A 417 4.75 4.62 -10.72
CA ALA A 417 3.53 5.36 -10.97
C ALA A 417 2.42 4.43 -11.50
N GLY A 418 2.76 3.48 -12.38
CA GLY A 418 1.85 2.45 -12.88
C GLY A 418 1.31 1.53 -11.78
N TYR A 419 2.17 1.08 -10.89
CA TYR A 419 1.77 0.25 -9.74
C TYR A 419 0.89 1.01 -8.75
N ASN A 420 1.23 2.26 -8.46
CA ASN A 420 0.41 3.12 -7.63
C ASN A 420 -0.97 3.38 -8.25
N LEU A 421 -1.04 3.63 -9.55
CA LEU A 421 -2.30 3.79 -10.28
C LEU A 421 -3.17 2.53 -10.19
N MET A 422 -2.58 1.34 -10.30
CA MET A 422 -3.29 0.08 -10.14
C MET A 422 -3.89 -0.04 -8.73
N LYS A 423 -3.11 0.21 -7.67
CA LYS A 423 -3.63 0.22 -6.29
C LYS A 423 -4.69 1.30 -6.09
N ASP A 424 -4.53 2.48 -6.67
CA ASP A 424 -5.51 3.55 -6.61
C ASP A 424 -6.82 3.15 -7.32
N SER A 425 -6.76 2.33 -8.38
CA SER A 425 -7.96 1.77 -9.01
C SER A 425 -8.70 0.79 -8.08
N PHE A 426 -7.98 -0.03 -7.29
CA PHE A 426 -8.57 -0.91 -6.29
C PHE A 426 -9.25 -0.10 -5.17
N ARG A 427 -8.58 0.97 -4.69
CA ARG A 427 -9.18 1.91 -3.72
C ARG A 427 -10.43 2.58 -4.26
N SER A 428 -10.43 2.98 -5.55
CA SER A 428 -11.61 3.58 -6.20
C SER A 428 -12.81 2.64 -6.14
N GLN A 429 -12.60 1.36 -6.49
CA GLN A 429 -13.64 0.33 -6.46
C GLN A 429 -14.11 0.08 -5.01
N GLU A 430 -13.18 -0.01 -4.07
CA GLU A 430 -13.52 -0.21 -2.67
C GLU A 430 -14.32 0.95 -2.09
N LEU A 431 -13.93 2.20 -2.37
CA LEU A 431 -14.66 3.40 -1.95
C LEU A 431 -16.08 3.45 -2.56
N GLU A 432 -16.21 3.08 -3.83
CA GLU A 432 -17.53 3.00 -4.48
C GLU A 432 -18.44 1.96 -3.80
N LEU A 433 -17.90 0.79 -3.46
CA LEU A 433 -18.66 -0.24 -2.76
C LEU A 433 -19.07 0.21 -1.35
N ARG A 434 -18.15 0.85 -0.61
CA ARG A 434 -18.43 1.35 0.75
C ARG A 434 -19.53 2.41 0.79
N ARG A 435 -19.59 3.28 -0.23
CA ARG A 435 -20.64 4.31 -0.34
C ARG A 435 -22.03 3.73 -0.63
N LYS A 436 -22.13 2.45 -0.97
CA LYS A 436 -23.40 1.75 -1.23
C LYS A 436 -23.88 0.92 -0.02
N LEU A 437 -23.04 0.80 1.04
CA LEU A 437 -23.38 0.13 2.29
C LEU A 437 -24.16 1.07 3.22
#